data_cffeb31c2b2e54e33036b21d09bb7e0b
#
_entry.id   cffeb31c2b2e54e33036b21d09bb7e0b
#
_cell.length_a   1.000
_cell.length_b   1.000
_cell.length_c   1.000
_cell.angle_alpha   90.00
_cell.angle_beta   90.00
_cell.angle_gamma   90.00
#
_symmetry.space_group_name_H-M   'P 1'
#
loop_
_entity.id
_entity.type
_entity.pdbx_description
1 polymer ?
#
loop_
_entity_poly.entity_id
_entity_poly.type
_entity_poly.pdbx_seq_one_letter_code
_entity_poly.pdbx_strand_id
1 'polypeptide(L)'
;MSAEAILIGFLNEHGTIPAYGDVPATRPSAFITLERTGGQHTRVVDEGTFAVQVWAASRAEAMLSADETADLLITAPALVDAVASLAVLSVYNFPDPDSGTPRYQLTVPAVVMPAVD
;
A
#
# COMPACT_ATOMS: atom_id res chain seq x y z
N MET A 1 -13.79 8.92 -5.34
CA MET A 1 -12.82 8.42 -4.33
C MET A 1 -11.48 8.23 -5.01
N SER A 2 -10.40 8.66 -4.38
CA SER A 2 -9.06 8.54 -4.97
C SER A 2 -8.57 7.10 -4.98
N ALA A 3 -7.63 6.80 -5.87
CA ALA A 3 -6.99 5.48 -5.91
C ALA A 3 -6.29 5.15 -4.58
N GLU A 4 -5.62 6.13 -3.96
CA GLU A 4 -5.01 5.94 -2.64
C GLU A 4 -6.05 5.51 -1.61
N ALA A 5 -7.19 6.20 -1.54
CA ALA A 5 -8.25 5.89 -0.58
C ALA A 5 -8.84 4.49 -0.81
N ILE A 6 -9.00 4.09 -2.07
CA ILE A 6 -9.50 2.76 -2.42
C ILE A 6 -8.54 1.67 -1.94
N LEU A 7 -7.24 1.85 -2.19
CA LEU A 7 -6.23 0.87 -1.79
C LEU A 7 -6.02 0.83 -0.27
N ILE A 8 -6.03 1.98 0.39
CA ILE A 8 -5.96 2.05 1.87
C ILE A 8 -7.17 1.34 2.48
N GLY A 9 -8.37 1.60 1.95
CA GLY A 9 -9.60 0.95 2.39
C GLY A 9 -9.55 -0.57 2.22
N PHE A 10 -9.01 -1.04 1.09
CA PHE A 10 -8.82 -2.47 0.84
C PHE A 10 -7.90 -3.09 1.88
N LEU A 11 -6.76 -2.46 2.16
CA LEU A 11 -5.80 -2.96 3.14
C LEU A 11 -6.39 -3.01 4.56
N ASN A 12 -7.18 -1.99 4.92
CA ASN A 12 -7.84 -1.97 6.23
C ASN A 12 -8.96 -3.01 6.35
N GLU A 13 -9.67 -3.29 5.27
CA GLU A 13 -10.76 -4.27 5.28
C GLU A 13 -10.25 -5.71 5.32
N HIS A 14 -9.20 -6.02 4.58
CA HIS A 14 -8.74 -7.39 4.37
C HIS A 14 -7.43 -7.73 5.08
N GLY A 15 -6.65 -6.72 5.48
CA GLY A 15 -5.35 -6.92 6.12
C GLY A 15 -5.45 -7.09 7.62
N THR A 16 -4.32 -7.48 8.23
CA THR A 16 -4.21 -7.70 9.68
C THR A 16 -3.61 -6.53 10.42
N ILE A 17 -2.98 -5.59 9.71
CA ILE A 17 -2.39 -4.39 10.30
C ILE A 17 -3.01 -3.15 9.65
N PRO A 18 -3.10 -2.03 10.39
CA PRO A 18 -3.77 -0.83 9.88
C PRO A 18 -2.96 -0.13 8.79
N ALA A 19 -3.65 0.51 7.85
CA ALA A 19 -3.07 1.25 6.75
C ALA A 19 -3.54 2.71 6.77
N TYR A 20 -2.61 3.61 6.42
CA TYR A 20 -2.82 5.06 6.46
C TYR A 20 -2.18 5.73 5.24
N GLY A 21 -2.62 6.96 4.93
CA GLY A 21 -1.97 7.81 3.92
C GLY A 21 -0.71 8.49 4.46
N ASP A 22 -0.72 8.83 5.75
CA ASP A 22 0.41 9.45 6.45
C ASP A 22 0.75 8.66 7.71
N VAL A 23 1.97 8.84 8.21
CA VAL A 23 2.35 8.22 9.48
C VAL A 23 1.46 8.77 10.59
N PRO A 24 0.73 7.91 11.33
CA PRO A 24 -0.15 8.38 12.38
C PRO A 24 0.63 8.96 13.56
N ALA A 25 0.01 9.92 14.26
CA ALA A 25 0.62 10.58 15.43
C ALA A 25 0.95 9.57 16.53
N THR A 26 0.05 8.61 16.75
CA THR A 26 0.29 7.47 17.66
C THR A 26 0.55 6.25 16.79
N ARG A 27 1.81 5.80 16.75
CA ARG A 27 2.21 4.70 15.89
C ARG A 27 1.84 3.34 16.50
N PRO A 28 1.06 2.50 15.78
CA PRO A 28 0.92 1.10 16.15
C PRO A 28 2.27 0.37 16.06
N SER A 29 2.36 -0.82 16.67
CA SER A 29 3.58 -1.63 16.61
C SER A 29 3.91 -2.10 15.21
N ALA A 30 2.87 -2.28 14.36
CA ALA A 30 3.01 -2.56 12.94
C ALA A 30 1.92 -1.79 12.20
N PHE A 31 2.26 -1.18 11.08
CA PHE A 31 1.31 -0.44 10.26
C PHE A 31 1.84 -0.25 8.84
N ILE A 32 0.94 0.17 7.94
CA ILE A 32 1.25 0.43 6.54
C ILE A 32 1.01 1.90 6.26
N THR A 33 1.89 2.52 5.48
CA THR A 33 1.62 3.80 4.83
C THR A 33 1.62 3.60 3.33
N LEU A 34 0.70 4.26 2.63
CA LEU A 34 0.56 4.16 1.18
C LEU A 34 0.47 5.55 0.59
N GLU A 35 1.34 5.85 -0.38
CA GLU A 35 1.30 7.12 -1.10
C GLU A 35 1.49 6.91 -2.59
N ARG A 36 0.86 7.76 -3.37
CA ARG A 36 1.07 7.81 -4.81
C ARG A 36 2.41 8.48 -5.09
N THR A 37 3.25 7.83 -5.87
CA THR A 37 4.56 8.38 -6.26
C THR A 37 4.63 8.79 -7.72
N GLY A 38 3.64 8.41 -8.52
CA GLY A 38 3.62 8.76 -9.94
C GLY A 38 2.48 8.09 -10.69
N GLY A 39 2.62 8.04 -12.00
CA GLY A 39 1.65 7.43 -12.88
C GLY A 39 0.74 8.46 -13.54
N GLN A 40 -0.07 8.00 -14.46
CA GLN A 40 -0.96 8.83 -15.28
C GLN A 40 -2.39 8.78 -14.74
N HIS A 41 -3.03 9.93 -14.70
CA HIS A 41 -4.41 10.05 -14.29
C HIS A 41 -5.26 10.62 -15.42
N THR A 42 -6.37 9.94 -15.74
CA THR A 42 -7.39 10.44 -16.66
C THR A 42 -8.71 10.53 -15.92
N ARG A 43 -9.75 11.04 -16.57
CA ARG A 43 -11.08 11.13 -15.97
C ARG A 43 -11.70 9.77 -15.63
N VAL A 44 -11.28 8.72 -16.32
CA VAL A 44 -11.88 7.39 -16.23
C VAL A 44 -10.97 6.40 -15.54
N VAL A 45 -9.65 6.54 -15.74
CA VAL A 45 -8.67 5.56 -15.31
C VAL A 45 -7.51 6.25 -14.60
N ASP A 46 -7.10 5.69 -13.49
CA ASP A 46 -5.91 6.09 -12.78
C ASP A 46 -4.87 4.96 -12.90
N GLU A 47 -3.82 5.21 -13.66
CA GLU A 47 -2.67 4.30 -13.81
C GLU A 47 -1.57 4.75 -12.87
N GLY A 48 -1.80 4.58 -11.57
CA GLY A 48 -0.91 5.08 -10.54
C GLY A 48 0.22 4.11 -10.19
N THR A 49 1.30 4.69 -9.68
CA THR A 49 2.36 3.94 -9.00
C THR A 49 2.36 4.37 -7.55
N PHE A 50 2.39 3.39 -6.65
CA PHE A 50 2.26 3.64 -5.21
C PHE A 50 3.46 3.07 -4.47
N ALA A 51 3.94 3.81 -3.47
CA ALA A 51 4.88 3.30 -2.48
C ALA A 51 4.06 2.79 -1.30
N VAL A 52 4.17 1.51 -1.03
CA VAL A 52 3.51 0.88 0.12
C VAL A 52 4.61 0.54 1.11
N GLN A 53 4.61 1.22 2.25
CA GLN A 53 5.65 1.07 3.26
C GLN A 53 5.08 0.30 4.45
N VAL A 54 5.77 -0.77 4.83
CA VAL A 54 5.35 -1.63 5.93
C VAL A 54 6.33 -1.45 7.09
N TRP A 55 5.81 -0.92 8.18
CA TRP A 55 6.56 -0.54 9.37
C TRP A 55 6.33 -1.58 10.48
N ALA A 56 7.37 -1.96 11.18
CA ALA A 56 7.26 -2.90 12.30
C ALA A 56 8.33 -2.65 13.34
N ALA A 57 8.29 -3.40 14.44
CA ALA A 57 9.22 -3.24 15.55
C ALA A 57 10.61 -3.82 15.25
N SER A 58 10.70 -4.76 14.32
CA SER A 58 11.97 -5.37 13.91
C SER A 58 12.01 -5.55 12.40
N ARG A 59 13.22 -5.73 11.86
CA ARG A 59 13.40 -6.01 10.43
C ARG A 59 12.71 -7.31 10.02
N ALA A 60 12.82 -8.35 10.85
CA ALA A 60 12.19 -9.64 10.56
C ALA A 60 10.67 -9.53 10.49
N GLU A 61 10.06 -8.80 11.42
CA GLU A 61 8.61 -8.55 11.42
C GLU A 61 8.19 -7.70 10.21
N ALA A 62 8.96 -6.67 9.88
CA ALA A 62 8.68 -5.83 8.71
C ALA A 62 8.73 -6.65 7.42
N MET A 63 9.72 -7.54 7.28
CA MET A 63 9.86 -8.43 6.13
C MET A 63 8.66 -9.36 5.99
N LEU A 64 8.26 -10.04 7.06
CA LEU A 64 7.11 -10.94 7.05
C LEU A 64 5.82 -10.20 6.73
N SER A 65 5.60 -9.06 7.36
CA SER A 65 4.40 -8.25 7.11
C SER A 65 4.39 -7.68 5.69
N ALA A 66 5.56 -7.36 5.13
CA ALA A 66 5.67 -6.91 3.74
C ALA A 66 5.28 -8.01 2.75
N ASP A 67 5.74 -9.24 2.98
CA ASP A 67 5.37 -10.37 2.13
C ASP A 67 3.87 -10.64 2.21
N GLU A 68 3.29 -10.62 3.40
CA GLU A 68 1.84 -10.78 3.58
C GLU A 68 1.06 -9.67 2.87
N THR A 69 1.54 -8.44 2.98
CA THR A 69 0.91 -7.28 2.34
C THR A 69 0.99 -7.39 0.82
N ALA A 70 2.13 -7.83 0.28
CA ALA A 70 2.29 -8.06 -1.15
C ALA A 70 1.31 -9.12 -1.66
N ASP A 71 1.21 -10.25 -0.96
CA ASP A 71 0.29 -11.32 -1.32
C ASP A 71 -1.17 -10.85 -1.27
N LEU A 72 -1.52 -10.06 -0.28
CA LEU A 72 -2.86 -9.49 -0.16
C LEU A 72 -3.17 -8.52 -1.31
N LEU A 73 -2.25 -7.60 -1.61
CA LEU A 73 -2.44 -6.60 -2.67
C LEU A 73 -2.69 -7.25 -4.03
N ILE A 74 -2.02 -8.35 -4.34
CA ILE A 74 -2.19 -9.07 -5.60
C ILE A 74 -3.63 -9.58 -5.75
N THR A 75 -4.35 -9.80 -4.67
CA THR A 75 -5.76 -10.24 -4.72
C THR A 75 -6.74 -9.09 -4.98
N ALA A 76 -6.32 -7.84 -4.88
CA ALA A 76 -7.22 -6.70 -4.97
C ALA A 76 -8.08 -6.67 -6.25
N PRO A 77 -7.54 -6.97 -7.45
CA PRO A 77 -8.38 -6.97 -8.66
C PRO A 77 -9.53 -7.97 -8.61
N ALA A 78 -9.38 -9.07 -7.88
CA ALA A 78 -10.44 -10.06 -7.74
C ALA A 78 -11.49 -9.67 -6.70
N LEU A 79 -11.13 -8.82 -5.73
CA LEU A 79 -11.98 -8.49 -4.58
C LEU A 79 -12.60 -7.08 -4.67
N VAL A 80 -12.02 -6.18 -5.46
CA VAL A 80 -12.47 -4.80 -5.57
C VAL A 80 -12.68 -4.46 -7.04
N ASP A 81 -13.92 -4.19 -7.42
CA ASP A 81 -14.29 -3.92 -8.82
C ASP A 81 -13.53 -2.71 -9.38
N ALA A 82 -13.27 -1.70 -8.56
CA ALA A 82 -12.56 -0.50 -9.00
C ALA A 82 -11.10 -0.76 -9.36
N VAL A 83 -10.50 -1.84 -8.87
CA VAL A 83 -9.10 -2.18 -9.16
C VAL A 83 -9.06 -3.14 -10.35
N ALA A 84 -8.69 -2.61 -11.53
CA ALA A 84 -8.64 -3.40 -12.75
C ALA A 84 -7.41 -4.30 -12.81
N SER A 85 -6.26 -3.80 -12.34
CA SER A 85 -5.02 -4.57 -12.25
C SER A 85 -4.12 -4.00 -11.17
N LEU A 86 -3.25 -4.84 -10.65
CA LEU A 86 -2.25 -4.44 -9.66
C LEU A 86 -1.10 -5.43 -9.71
N ALA A 87 0.11 -4.91 -9.61
CA ALA A 87 1.32 -5.73 -9.52
C ALA A 87 2.18 -5.24 -8.36
N VAL A 88 2.99 -6.12 -7.82
CA VAL A 88 4.03 -5.75 -6.86
C VAL A 88 5.37 -6.00 -7.55
N LEU A 89 6.06 -4.92 -7.94
CA LEU A 89 7.29 -5.00 -8.73
C LEU A 89 8.52 -5.26 -7.88
N SER A 90 8.51 -4.78 -6.64
CA SER A 90 9.65 -4.95 -5.74
C SER A 90 9.20 -4.94 -4.29
N VAL A 91 9.94 -5.69 -3.48
CA VAL A 91 9.81 -5.71 -2.02
C VAL A 91 11.24 -5.60 -1.48
N TYR A 92 11.56 -4.52 -0.80
CA TYR A 92 12.93 -4.33 -0.33
C TYR A 92 13.00 -3.61 1.01
N ASN A 93 14.12 -3.86 1.72
CA ASN A 93 14.40 -3.23 3.00
C ASN A 93 14.70 -1.75 2.79
N PHE A 94 13.94 -0.89 3.45
CA PHE A 94 14.09 0.56 3.30
C PHE A 94 13.77 1.25 4.63
N PRO A 95 14.69 1.12 5.63
CA PRO A 95 14.43 1.67 6.96
C PRO A 95 14.24 3.18 6.90
N ASP A 96 13.41 3.70 7.80
CA ASP A 96 13.14 5.12 7.87
C ASP A 96 14.44 5.89 8.19
N PRO A 97 14.90 6.80 7.31
CA PRO A 97 16.16 7.52 7.52
C PRO A 97 16.15 8.44 8.74
N ASP A 98 14.98 8.92 9.15
CA ASP A 98 14.88 9.88 10.26
C ASP A 98 14.86 9.18 11.62
N SER A 99 14.06 8.12 11.77
CA SER A 99 13.89 7.43 13.05
C SER A 99 14.65 6.12 13.15
N GLY A 100 15.12 5.58 12.02
CA GLY A 100 15.74 4.25 11.99
C GLY A 100 14.74 3.11 12.15
N THR A 101 13.45 3.39 12.21
CA THR A 101 12.41 2.36 12.37
C THR A 101 12.49 1.34 11.24
N PRO A 102 12.45 0.04 11.54
CA PRO A 102 12.42 -0.99 10.51
C PRO A 102 11.22 -0.83 9.59
N ARG A 103 11.49 -0.88 8.29
CA ARG A 103 10.48 -0.63 7.27
C ARG A 103 10.87 -1.31 5.98
N TYR A 104 9.89 -1.96 5.32
CA TYR A 104 10.03 -2.46 3.96
C TYR A 104 9.18 -1.62 3.03
N GLN A 105 9.61 -1.51 1.78
CA GLN A 105 8.86 -0.79 0.76
C GLN A 105 8.52 -1.69 -0.40
N LEU A 106 7.25 -1.57 -0.84
CA LEU A 106 6.73 -2.22 -2.03
C LEU A 106 6.49 -1.17 -3.09
N THR A 107 6.90 -1.46 -4.32
CA THR A 107 6.55 -0.63 -5.47
C THR A 107 5.36 -1.27 -6.17
N VAL A 108 4.24 -0.56 -6.20
CA VAL A 108 2.95 -1.11 -6.60
C VAL A 108 2.33 -0.26 -7.70
N PRO A 109 2.47 -0.64 -8.98
CA PRO A 109 1.65 -0.06 -10.03
C PRO A 109 0.25 -0.67 -9.98
N ALA A 110 -0.77 0.17 -10.16
CA ALA A 110 -2.15 -0.28 -10.17
C ALA A 110 -2.97 0.54 -11.16
N VAL A 111 -3.91 -0.13 -11.80
CA VAL A 111 -4.91 0.53 -12.64
C VAL A 111 -6.22 0.53 -11.86
N VAL A 112 -6.66 1.72 -11.49
CA VAL A 112 -7.85 1.91 -10.68
C VAL A 112 -8.86 2.74 -11.46
N MET A 113 -10.09 2.27 -11.50
CA MET A 113 -11.22 2.99 -12.10
C MET A 113 -12.10 3.50 -10.96
N PRO A 114 -11.90 4.76 -10.52
CA PRO A 114 -12.71 5.31 -9.44
C PRO A 114 -14.19 5.25 -9.80
N ALA A 115 -15.02 4.96 -8.82
CA ALA A 115 -16.46 4.90 -9.04
C ALA A 115 -16.95 6.25 -9.54
N VAL A 116 -17.77 6.22 -10.58
CA VAL A 116 -18.45 7.41 -11.09
C VAL A 116 -19.85 7.39 -10.49
N ASP A 117 -20.09 8.34 -9.63
CA ASP A 117 -21.43 8.52 -9.04
C ASP A 117 -22.32 9.34 -9.96
#